data_82ee1b04aad6aa6fe546fb3accae6d43
#
_entry.id   82ee1b04aad6aa6fe546fb3accae6d43
#
_cell.length_a   1.000
_cell.length_b   1.000
_cell.length_c   1.000
_cell.angle_alpha   90.00
_cell.angle_beta   90.00
_cell.angle_gamma   90.00
#
_symmetry.space_group_name_H-M   'P 1'
#
loop_
_entity.id
_entity.type
_entity.pdbx_description
1 polymer ?
#
loop_
_entity_poly.entity_id
_entity_poly.type
_entity_poly.pdbx_seq_one_letter_code
_entity_poly.pdbx_strand_id
1 'polypeptide(L)'
;MKFLKKHGVIVAAALIVVVVAAYYIPGAVRVTSNVNGKELPIYSVETDKKQVALSFDAAWGNEDTEIILDILKKYNLHVTFFMTGGWVESYPEDVKKIYEAGHDLGNHSENHKNMSQLSDEEQKEELMTVHNKVKKLTGCDMFLFRPPYGDYNDSVVLNAQECGYYPIQWSVDSLDWKDYGADSIIDTVVNHKELKNGAIILCHNGAKY
;
A
#
# COMPACT_ATOMS: atom_id res chain seq x y z
N MET A 1 17.41 15.19 53.70
CA MET A 1 18.37 15.00 52.58
C MET A 1 18.25 13.66 51.85
N LYS A 2 18.00 12.50 52.50
CA LYS A 2 17.88 11.19 51.78
C LYS A 2 16.63 11.07 50.87
N PHE A 3 15.51 11.70 51.24
CA PHE A 3 14.24 11.65 50.49
C PHE A 3 14.33 12.36 49.15
N LEU A 4 14.96 13.53 49.09
CA LEU A 4 15.15 14.33 47.85
C LEU A 4 16.11 13.62 46.85
N LYS A 5 17.12 12.86 47.29
CA LYS A 5 18.00 12.11 46.41
C LYS A 5 17.29 10.95 45.70
N LYS A 6 16.38 10.23 46.40
CA LYS A 6 15.65 9.08 45.84
C LYS A 6 14.64 9.49 44.78
N HIS A 7 13.95 10.62 44.95
CA HIS A 7 13.00 11.14 43.98
C HIS A 7 13.69 11.80 42.76
N GLY A 8 14.85 12.44 42.99
CA GLY A 8 15.64 12.99 41.88
C GLY A 8 16.17 11.93 40.91
N VAL A 9 16.56 10.73 41.42
CA VAL A 9 16.98 9.62 40.56
C VAL A 9 15.79 9.03 39.79
N ILE A 10 14.60 8.94 40.38
CA ILE A 10 13.40 8.43 39.68
C ILE A 10 12.96 9.41 38.61
N VAL A 11 12.99 10.71 38.88
CA VAL A 11 12.64 11.75 37.88
C VAL A 11 13.65 11.77 36.74
N ALA A 12 14.95 11.64 37.04
CA ALA A 12 15.99 11.55 36.00
C ALA A 12 15.85 10.29 35.14
N ALA A 13 15.56 9.14 35.75
CA ALA A 13 15.31 7.88 35.02
C ALA A 13 14.05 7.99 34.14
N ALA A 14 12.97 8.60 34.64
CA ALA A 14 11.75 8.81 33.87
C ALA A 14 11.99 9.77 32.68
N LEU A 15 12.78 10.84 32.87
CA LEU A 15 13.17 11.75 31.78
C LEU A 15 14.02 11.06 30.72
N ILE A 16 14.95 10.19 31.12
CA ILE A 16 15.78 9.40 30.19
C ILE A 16 14.89 8.45 29.40
N VAL A 17 13.92 7.77 30.01
CA VAL A 17 12.98 6.89 29.31
C VAL A 17 12.13 7.68 28.30
N VAL A 18 11.66 8.86 28.65
CA VAL A 18 10.90 9.74 27.73
C VAL A 18 11.76 10.22 26.57
N VAL A 19 13.02 10.62 26.82
CA VAL A 19 13.96 11.02 25.76
C VAL A 19 14.34 9.85 24.87
N VAL A 20 14.59 8.66 25.43
CA VAL A 20 14.86 7.44 24.67
C VAL A 20 13.62 7.03 23.88
N ALA A 21 12.43 7.07 24.45
CA ALA A 21 11.19 6.79 23.72
C ALA A 21 10.94 7.80 22.59
N ALA A 22 11.23 9.10 22.81
CA ALA A 22 11.15 10.12 21.76
C ALA A 22 12.19 9.93 20.64
N TYR A 23 13.35 9.29 20.93
CA TYR A 23 14.40 8.99 19.95
C TYR A 23 14.16 7.66 19.21
N TYR A 24 13.47 6.69 19.84
CA TYR A 24 13.20 5.35 19.30
C TYR A 24 11.74 5.16 18.83
N ILE A 25 10.85 6.09 19.09
CA ILE A 25 9.59 6.15 18.34
C ILE A 25 9.99 6.77 16.98
N PRO A 26 10.02 5.99 15.89
CA PRO A 26 10.11 6.61 14.58
C PRO A 26 8.96 7.59 14.55
N GLY A 27 9.26 8.88 14.44
CA GLY A 27 8.22 9.87 14.25
C GLY A 27 7.36 9.33 13.14
N ALA A 28 6.08 9.13 13.40
CA ALA A 28 5.13 8.86 12.35
C ALA A 28 5.25 10.05 11.41
N VAL A 29 6.09 9.90 10.39
CA VAL A 29 6.18 10.86 9.31
C VAL A 29 4.82 10.79 8.69
N ARG A 30 3.94 11.73 9.07
CA ARG A 30 2.71 11.94 8.33
C ARG A 30 3.15 12.37 6.94
N VAL A 31 3.21 11.42 6.02
CA VAL A 31 3.33 11.69 4.59
C VAL A 31 1.96 12.16 4.13
N THR A 32 1.59 13.36 4.54
CA THR A 32 0.42 14.05 4.03
C THR A 32 0.91 15.02 2.99
N SER A 33 0.60 14.80 1.74
CA SER A 33 0.67 15.84 0.75
C SER A 33 -0.65 16.62 0.77
N ASN A 34 -0.75 17.62 1.65
CA ASN A 34 -1.84 18.57 1.58
C ASN A 34 -1.46 19.65 0.56
N VAL A 35 -2.17 19.69 -0.54
CA VAL A 35 -1.98 20.70 -1.59
C VAL A 35 -3.24 21.54 -1.70
N ASN A 36 -3.12 22.83 -1.41
CA ASN A 36 -4.24 23.78 -1.43
C ASN A 36 -5.45 23.35 -0.56
N GLY A 37 -5.19 22.75 0.60
CA GLY A 37 -6.24 22.33 1.52
C GLY A 37 -6.89 20.98 1.16
N LYS A 38 -6.36 20.25 0.18
CA LYS A 38 -6.82 18.89 -0.19
C LYS A 38 -5.81 17.83 0.24
N GLU A 39 -6.29 16.79 0.85
CA GLU A 39 -5.50 15.61 1.18
C GLU A 39 -5.29 14.75 -0.07
N LEU A 40 -4.03 14.45 -0.39
CA LEU A 40 -3.70 13.68 -1.60
C LEU A 40 -3.05 12.35 -1.25
N PRO A 41 -3.39 11.27 -1.97
CA PRO A 41 -2.62 10.02 -1.95
C PRO A 41 -1.25 10.21 -2.61
N ILE A 42 -0.40 9.21 -2.46
CA ILE A 42 0.94 9.20 -3.04
C ILE A 42 0.87 8.70 -4.49
N TYR A 43 1.26 9.55 -5.45
CA TYR A 43 1.28 9.21 -6.87
C TYR A 43 2.67 8.78 -7.37
N SER A 44 3.72 9.24 -6.70
CA SER A 44 5.11 8.94 -6.99
C SER A 44 5.98 9.24 -5.77
N VAL A 45 7.21 8.75 -5.76
CA VAL A 45 8.20 8.99 -4.72
C VAL A 45 9.30 9.89 -5.25
N GLU A 46 9.62 10.97 -4.53
CA GLU A 46 10.75 11.81 -4.89
C GLU A 46 12.06 11.06 -4.60
N THR A 47 12.86 10.82 -5.64
CA THR A 47 14.14 10.10 -5.53
C THR A 47 15.05 10.38 -6.72
N ASP A 48 16.36 10.49 -6.45
CA ASP A 48 17.39 10.58 -7.50
C ASP A 48 17.83 9.19 -8.03
N LYS A 49 17.40 8.11 -7.37
CA LYS A 49 17.74 6.76 -7.79
C LYS A 49 16.92 6.37 -9.02
N LYS A 50 17.55 5.70 -9.99
CA LYS A 50 16.88 5.13 -11.18
C LYS A 50 16.08 3.90 -10.77
N GLN A 51 14.91 4.12 -10.19
CA GLN A 51 14.02 3.06 -9.72
C GLN A 51 12.56 3.48 -9.88
N VAL A 52 11.70 2.51 -10.06
CA VAL A 52 10.24 2.64 -10.12
C VAL A 52 9.62 1.59 -9.21
N ALA A 53 8.37 1.80 -8.81
CA ALA A 53 7.56 0.82 -8.10
C ALA A 53 6.55 0.21 -9.08
N LEU A 54 6.70 -1.10 -9.34
CA LEU A 54 5.70 -1.86 -10.08
C LEU A 54 4.68 -2.42 -9.11
N SER A 55 3.40 -2.33 -9.44
CA SER A 55 2.32 -2.82 -8.59
C SER A 55 1.20 -3.48 -9.40
N PHE A 56 0.52 -4.44 -8.78
CA PHE A 56 -0.59 -5.18 -9.36
C PHE A 56 -1.82 -5.03 -8.47
N ASP A 57 -2.95 -4.65 -9.05
CA ASP A 57 -4.24 -4.70 -8.39
C ASP A 57 -4.89 -6.07 -8.65
N ALA A 58 -5.18 -6.82 -7.58
CA ALA A 58 -5.73 -8.16 -7.62
C ALA A 58 -7.20 -8.15 -7.17
N ALA A 59 -8.10 -8.04 -8.14
CA ALA A 59 -9.55 -7.99 -7.93
C ALA A 59 -10.31 -8.99 -8.81
N TRP A 60 -9.65 -9.60 -9.80
CA TRP A 60 -10.24 -10.48 -10.80
C TRP A 60 -9.84 -11.94 -10.57
N GLY A 61 -9.42 -12.67 -11.63
CA GLY A 61 -8.93 -14.05 -11.53
C GLY A 61 -7.53 -14.17 -10.93
N ASN A 62 -7.00 -15.38 -10.94
CA ASN A 62 -5.64 -15.69 -10.45
C ASN A 62 -4.82 -16.54 -11.45
N GLU A 63 -5.30 -16.66 -12.68
CA GLU A 63 -4.75 -17.59 -13.67
C GLU A 63 -3.31 -17.24 -14.06
N ASP A 64 -2.92 -15.98 -13.91
CA ASP A 64 -1.60 -15.44 -14.22
C ASP A 64 -0.69 -15.27 -12.98
N THR A 65 -1.20 -15.47 -11.77
CA THR A 65 -0.47 -15.22 -10.52
C THR A 65 0.85 -15.97 -10.48
N GLU A 66 0.87 -17.28 -10.77
CA GLU A 66 2.10 -18.07 -10.76
C GLU A 66 3.08 -17.62 -11.85
N ILE A 67 2.58 -17.26 -13.03
CA ILE A 67 3.40 -16.78 -14.15
C ILE A 67 4.07 -15.45 -13.76
N ILE A 68 3.32 -14.52 -13.16
CA ILE A 68 3.85 -13.25 -12.67
C ILE A 68 4.93 -13.50 -11.61
N LEU A 69 4.67 -14.35 -10.62
CA LEU A 69 5.64 -14.68 -9.57
C LEU A 69 6.93 -15.30 -10.13
N ASP A 70 6.84 -16.20 -11.11
CA ASP A 70 7.99 -16.80 -11.76
C ASP A 70 8.83 -15.76 -12.53
N ILE A 71 8.18 -14.83 -13.23
CA ILE A 71 8.85 -13.72 -13.91
C ILE A 71 9.55 -12.81 -12.90
N LEU A 72 8.87 -12.40 -11.83
CA LEU A 72 9.44 -11.54 -10.79
C LEU A 72 10.65 -12.22 -10.13
N LYS A 73 10.55 -13.50 -9.82
CA LYS A 73 11.65 -14.31 -9.29
C LYS A 73 12.83 -14.38 -10.25
N LYS A 74 12.57 -14.63 -11.55
CA LYS A 74 13.61 -14.70 -12.59
C LYS A 74 14.44 -13.42 -12.66
N TYR A 75 13.81 -12.26 -12.49
CA TYR A 75 14.47 -10.97 -12.55
C TYR A 75 14.84 -10.42 -11.17
N ASN A 76 14.62 -11.17 -10.08
CA ASN A 76 14.87 -10.77 -8.70
C ASN A 76 14.19 -9.43 -8.36
N LEU A 77 12.90 -9.30 -8.71
CA LEU A 77 12.09 -8.12 -8.48
C LEU A 77 11.13 -8.34 -7.32
N HIS A 78 10.95 -7.31 -6.49
CA HIS A 78 9.92 -7.25 -5.47
C HIS A 78 8.94 -6.14 -5.84
N VAL A 79 7.65 -6.44 -5.70
CA VAL A 79 6.56 -5.56 -6.12
C VAL A 79 5.48 -5.53 -5.04
N THR A 80 4.46 -4.70 -5.23
CA THR A 80 3.30 -4.65 -4.34
C THR A 80 2.07 -5.23 -5.04
N PHE A 81 1.34 -6.13 -4.35
CA PHE A 81 0.02 -6.61 -4.77
C PHE A 81 -1.05 -5.97 -3.89
N PHE A 82 -1.90 -5.14 -4.48
CA PHE A 82 -3.07 -4.58 -3.81
C PHE A 82 -4.27 -5.49 -4.02
N MET A 83 -4.71 -6.18 -2.96
CA MET A 83 -5.70 -7.24 -3.03
C MET A 83 -7.03 -6.81 -2.45
N THR A 84 -8.13 -7.12 -3.14
CA THR A 84 -9.48 -6.99 -2.56
C THR A 84 -9.76 -8.12 -1.57
N GLY A 85 -10.69 -7.88 -0.63
CA GLY A 85 -11.10 -8.90 0.32
C GLY A 85 -11.74 -10.12 -0.32
N GLY A 86 -12.50 -9.91 -1.40
CA GLY A 86 -13.07 -11.00 -2.19
C GLY A 86 -12.02 -11.86 -2.89
N TRP A 87 -10.94 -11.24 -3.39
CA TRP A 87 -9.82 -11.97 -3.99
C TRP A 87 -9.04 -12.77 -2.94
N VAL A 88 -8.76 -12.16 -1.78
CA VAL A 88 -8.10 -12.83 -0.64
C VAL A 88 -8.88 -14.05 -0.17
N GLU A 89 -10.21 -13.95 -0.13
CA GLU A 89 -11.08 -15.05 0.28
C GLU A 89 -11.13 -16.17 -0.76
N SER A 90 -11.13 -15.82 -2.05
CA SER A 90 -11.17 -16.77 -3.15
C SER A 90 -9.85 -17.49 -3.37
N TYR A 91 -8.71 -16.81 -3.12
CA TYR A 91 -7.37 -17.31 -3.45
C TYR A 91 -6.38 -17.22 -2.28
N PRO A 92 -6.70 -17.78 -1.10
CA PRO A 92 -5.87 -17.63 0.11
C PRO A 92 -4.46 -18.22 -0.03
N GLU A 93 -4.30 -19.26 -0.86
CA GLU A 93 -2.99 -19.86 -1.10
C GLU A 93 -2.10 -18.95 -1.96
N ASP A 94 -2.67 -18.20 -2.91
CA ASP A 94 -1.89 -17.26 -3.71
C ASP A 94 -1.44 -16.05 -2.87
N VAL A 95 -2.28 -15.59 -1.92
CA VAL A 95 -1.86 -14.57 -0.94
C VAL A 95 -0.62 -15.02 -0.16
N LYS A 96 -0.59 -16.28 0.30
CA LYS A 96 0.58 -16.85 0.99
C LYS A 96 1.80 -16.93 0.08
N LYS A 97 1.65 -17.43 -1.16
CA LYS A 97 2.73 -17.50 -2.15
C LYS A 97 3.34 -16.12 -2.44
N ILE A 98 2.50 -15.11 -2.64
CA ILE A 98 2.94 -13.72 -2.86
C ILE A 98 3.76 -13.23 -1.66
N TYR A 99 3.26 -13.44 -0.44
CA TYR A 99 3.95 -13.06 0.79
C TYR A 99 5.27 -13.81 0.99
N GLU A 100 5.27 -15.13 0.83
CA GLU A 100 6.45 -15.99 0.97
C GLU A 100 7.53 -15.69 -0.09
N ALA A 101 7.12 -15.21 -1.26
CA ALA A 101 8.03 -14.73 -2.30
C ALA A 101 8.66 -13.36 -1.97
N GLY A 102 8.25 -12.72 -0.85
CA GLY A 102 8.82 -11.46 -0.36
C GLY A 102 8.24 -10.22 -1.02
N HIS A 103 7.06 -10.32 -1.63
CA HIS A 103 6.34 -9.16 -2.17
C HIS A 103 5.56 -8.42 -1.07
N ASP A 104 5.36 -7.13 -1.26
CA ASP A 104 4.52 -6.34 -0.37
C ASP A 104 3.04 -6.64 -0.62
N LEU A 105 2.29 -6.78 0.49
CA LEU A 105 0.84 -6.92 0.45
C LEU A 105 0.18 -5.57 0.71
N GLY A 106 -0.65 -5.12 -0.21
CA GLY A 106 -1.44 -3.90 -0.14
C GLY A 106 -2.93 -4.20 -0.05
N ASN A 107 -3.66 -3.26 0.50
CA ASN A 107 -5.11 -3.29 0.67
C ASN A 107 -5.80 -2.62 -0.52
N HIS A 108 -6.82 -3.27 -1.10
CA HIS A 108 -7.62 -2.72 -2.20
C HIS A 108 -9.13 -2.71 -1.88
N SER A 109 -9.47 -2.50 -0.61
CA SER A 109 -10.81 -2.58 0.00
C SER A 109 -11.43 -3.99 0.00
N GLU A 110 -12.47 -4.18 0.78
CA GLU A 110 -13.15 -5.48 0.89
C GLU A 110 -13.93 -5.82 -0.38
N ASN A 111 -14.76 -4.89 -0.85
CA ASN A 111 -15.76 -5.13 -1.89
C ASN A 111 -15.52 -4.33 -3.17
N HIS A 112 -14.34 -3.72 -3.34
CA HIS A 112 -14.00 -2.91 -4.52
C HIS A 112 -15.02 -1.80 -4.82
N LYS A 113 -15.52 -1.11 -3.77
CA LYS A 113 -16.50 -0.03 -3.91
C LYS A 113 -15.83 1.32 -4.22
N ASN A 114 -16.61 2.25 -4.76
CA ASN A 114 -16.22 3.66 -4.84
C ASN A 114 -16.16 4.23 -3.42
N MET A 115 -14.94 4.36 -2.89
CA MET A 115 -14.70 4.72 -1.49
C MET A 115 -15.22 6.11 -1.12
N SER A 116 -15.19 7.06 -2.06
CA SER A 116 -15.67 8.43 -1.82
C SER A 116 -17.18 8.53 -1.58
N GLN A 117 -17.93 7.48 -1.91
CA GLN A 117 -19.38 7.41 -1.75
C GLN A 117 -19.83 6.75 -0.43
N LEU A 118 -18.87 6.24 0.34
CA LEU A 118 -19.12 5.56 1.60
C LEU A 118 -19.03 6.53 2.79
N SER A 119 -19.73 6.21 3.88
CA SER A 119 -19.53 6.88 5.16
C SER A 119 -18.13 6.59 5.74
N ASP A 120 -17.70 7.37 6.71
CA ASP A 120 -16.40 7.20 7.37
C ASP A 120 -16.26 5.81 8.02
N GLU A 121 -17.34 5.32 8.62
CA GLU A 121 -17.41 4.00 9.23
C GLU A 121 -17.29 2.90 8.18
N GLU A 122 -18.03 3.00 7.07
CA GLU A 122 -17.96 2.03 5.97
C GLU A 122 -16.58 2.02 5.31
N GLN A 123 -15.94 3.19 5.12
CA GLN A 123 -14.58 3.27 4.60
C GLN A 123 -13.58 2.50 5.48
N LYS A 124 -13.66 2.68 6.79
CA LYS A 124 -12.80 1.96 7.76
C LYS A 124 -13.11 0.46 7.80
N GLU A 125 -14.37 0.08 7.69
CA GLU A 125 -14.78 -1.33 7.62
C GLU A 125 -14.23 -2.00 6.36
N GLU A 126 -14.35 -1.38 5.18
CA GLU A 126 -13.77 -1.87 3.92
C GLU A 126 -12.25 -2.10 4.04
N LEU A 127 -11.53 -1.25 4.76
CA LEU A 127 -10.10 -1.38 4.98
C LEU A 127 -9.76 -2.49 5.99
N MET A 128 -10.41 -2.46 7.16
CA MET A 128 -10.02 -3.32 8.27
C MET A 128 -10.47 -4.77 8.09
N THR A 129 -11.52 -5.01 7.30
CA THR A 129 -11.95 -6.38 6.99
C THR A 129 -10.89 -7.12 6.17
N VAL A 130 -10.38 -6.51 5.11
CA VAL A 130 -9.26 -7.09 4.32
C VAL A 130 -8.00 -7.22 5.15
N HIS A 131 -7.67 -6.19 5.94
CA HIS A 131 -6.50 -6.20 6.83
C HIS A 131 -6.50 -7.46 7.71
N ASN A 132 -7.62 -7.72 8.39
CA ASN A 132 -7.74 -8.85 9.29
C ASN A 132 -7.67 -10.20 8.57
N LYS A 133 -8.25 -10.31 7.34
CA LYS A 133 -8.13 -11.52 6.51
C LYS A 133 -6.68 -11.82 6.16
N VAL A 134 -5.96 -10.83 5.62
CA VAL A 134 -4.55 -10.98 5.23
C VAL A 134 -3.67 -11.27 6.44
N LYS A 135 -3.85 -10.54 7.54
CA LYS A 135 -3.10 -10.77 8.78
C LYS A 135 -3.32 -12.19 9.34
N LYS A 136 -4.53 -12.71 9.26
CA LYS A 136 -4.84 -14.09 9.67
C LYS A 136 -4.12 -15.14 8.83
N LEU A 137 -3.95 -14.88 7.52
CA LEU A 137 -3.32 -15.81 6.59
C LEU A 137 -1.79 -15.80 6.67
N THR A 138 -1.18 -14.62 6.83
CA THR A 138 0.25 -14.39 6.64
C THR A 138 0.97 -13.85 7.88
N GLY A 139 0.25 -13.30 8.84
CA GLY A 139 0.80 -12.54 9.96
C GLY A 139 1.23 -11.11 9.59
N CYS A 140 1.09 -10.71 8.33
CA CYS A 140 1.48 -9.38 7.83
C CYS A 140 0.48 -8.31 8.29
N ASP A 141 0.99 -7.20 8.81
CA ASP A 141 0.24 -5.96 8.99
C ASP A 141 0.44 -5.10 7.74
N MET A 142 -0.59 -5.03 6.88
CA MET A 142 -0.54 -4.19 5.69
C MET A 142 -0.54 -2.71 6.08
N PHE A 143 0.19 -1.89 5.32
CA PHE A 143 0.27 -0.43 5.53
C PHE A 143 0.11 0.40 4.26
N LEU A 144 -0.08 -0.24 3.10
CA LEU A 144 -0.35 0.40 1.82
C LEU A 144 -1.80 0.14 1.42
N PHE A 145 -2.51 1.19 1.01
CA PHE A 145 -3.89 1.11 0.53
C PHE A 145 -4.01 1.79 -0.82
N ARG A 146 -4.64 1.13 -1.78
CA ARG A 146 -5.02 1.75 -3.05
C ARG A 146 -6.54 1.78 -3.14
N PRO A 147 -7.16 2.97 -3.26
CA PRO A 147 -8.60 3.06 -3.42
C PRO A 147 -9.02 2.47 -4.79
N PRO A 148 -10.06 1.63 -4.82
CA PRO A 148 -10.63 1.12 -6.07
C PRO A 148 -10.96 2.24 -7.06
N TYR A 149 -10.73 1.98 -8.35
CA TYR A 149 -10.96 2.96 -9.43
C TYR A 149 -10.15 4.25 -9.32
N GLY A 150 -9.21 4.34 -8.37
CA GLY A 150 -8.57 5.60 -8.01
C GLY A 150 -9.52 6.60 -7.34
N ASP A 151 -10.69 6.15 -6.88
CA ASP A 151 -11.74 6.99 -6.30
C ASP A 151 -11.43 7.35 -4.85
N TYR A 152 -11.23 8.64 -4.60
CA TYR A 152 -10.98 9.18 -3.26
C TYR A 152 -11.48 10.62 -3.10
N ASN A 153 -11.65 10.99 -1.86
CA ASN A 153 -11.81 12.37 -1.39
C ASN A 153 -10.99 12.53 -0.10
N ASP A 154 -11.05 13.69 0.53
CA ASP A 154 -10.27 13.98 1.74
C ASP A 154 -10.59 12.98 2.87
N SER A 155 -11.87 12.57 3.03
CA SER A 155 -12.26 11.61 4.08
C SER A 155 -11.64 10.24 3.85
N VAL A 156 -11.60 9.74 2.61
CA VAL A 156 -10.94 8.46 2.27
C VAL A 156 -9.46 8.48 2.65
N VAL A 157 -8.76 9.57 2.33
CA VAL A 157 -7.34 9.71 2.66
C VAL A 157 -7.13 9.73 4.16
N LEU A 158 -7.91 10.54 4.89
CA LEU A 158 -7.79 10.69 6.34
C LEU A 158 -8.17 9.40 7.08
N ASN A 159 -9.28 8.76 6.71
CA ASN A 159 -9.72 7.51 7.33
C ASN A 159 -8.73 6.36 7.07
N ALA A 160 -8.12 6.30 5.88
CA ALA A 160 -7.05 5.33 5.61
C ALA A 160 -5.84 5.58 6.52
N GLN A 161 -5.43 6.84 6.71
CA GLN A 161 -4.34 7.19 7.62
C GLN A 161 -4.66 6.87 9.09
N GLU A 162 -5.90 7.12 9.53
CA GLU A 162 -6.35 6.73 10.87
C GLU A 162 -6.31 5.22 11.09
N CYS A 163 -6.56 4.43 10.03
CA CYS A 163 -6.40 2.97 10.03
C CYS A 163 -4.93 2.51 9.88
N GLY A 164 -3.96 3.44 9.82
CA GLY A 164 -2.53 3.12 9.72
C GLY A 164 -2.04 2.89 8.28
N TYR A 165 -2.80 3.31 7.28
CA TYR A 165 -2.46 3.14 5.87
C TYR A 165 -1.88 4.39 5.23
N TYR A 166 -0.99 4.19 4.25
CA TYR A 166 -0.59 5.20 3.26
C TYR A 166 -1.42 4.99 1.99
N PRO A 167 -2.30 5.95 1.62
CA PRO A 167 -3.04 5.87 0.37
C PRO A 167 -2.12 6.04 -0.83
N ILE A 168 -2.14 5.07 -1.75
CA ILE A 168 -1.26 4.99 -2.92
C ILE A 168 -2.10 5.07 -4.19
N GLN A 169 -1.68 5.93 -5.10
CA GLN A 169 -2.16 6.01 -6.47
C GLN A 169 -1.06 5.54 -7.43
N TRP A 170 -1.06 6.02 -8.64
CA TRP A 170 -0.05 5.74 -9.67
C TRP A 170 0.20 6.97 -10.54
N SER A 171 1.37 7.04 -11.11
CA SER A 171 1.73 8.05 -12.13
C SER A 171 1.77 7.46 -13.53
N VAL A 172 1.84 6.13 -13.66
CA VAL A 172 1.84 5.40 -14.93
C VAL A 172 0.79 4.30 -14.88
N ASP A 173 -0.23 4.42 -15.73
CA ASP A 173 -1.26 3.39 -15.93
C ASP A 173 -0.86 2.54 -17.14
N SER A 174 -0.75 1.23 -16.97
CA SER A 174 -0.42 0.30 -18.07
C SER A 174 -1.54 0.16 -19.09
N LEU A 175 -2.77 0.46 -18.70
CA LEU A 175 -4.00 0.22 -19.47
C LEU A 175 -4.21 -1.26 -19.86
N ASP A 176 -3.62 -2.20 -19.11
CA ASP A 176 -3.75 -3.64 -19.33
C ASP A 176 -5.22 -4.11 -19.27
N TRP A 177 -6.01 -3.47 -18.43
CA TRP A 177 -7.45 -3.70 -18.30
C TRP A 177 -8.28 -3.40 -19.56
N LYS A 178 -7.69 -2.72 -20.57
CA LYS A 178 -8.37 -2.37 -21.85
C LYS A 178 -8.23 -3.44 -22.92
N ASP A 179 -7.52 -4.52 -22.67
CA ASP A 179 -7.33 -5.63 -23.61
C ASP A 179 -6.77 -5.20 -25.00
N TYR A 180 -5.87 -4.21 -25.03
CA TYR A 180 -5.24 -3.74 -26.28
C TYR A 180 -4.07 -4.60 -26.76
N GLY A 181 -3.69 -5.62 -25.99
CA GLY A 181 -2.60 -6.55 -26.28
C GLY A 181 -1.26 -6.14 -25.68
N ALA A 182 -0.36 -7.12 -25.53
CA ALA A 182 0.91 -6.97 -24.82
C ALA A 182 1.79 -5.83 -25.39
N ASP A 183 1.89 -5.71 -26.71
CA ASP A 183 2.71 -4.66 -27.34
C ASP A 183 2.21 -3.26 -26.98
N SER A 184 0.88 -3.08 -26.91
CA SER A 184 0.28 -1.80 -26.49
C SER A 184 0.54 -1.49 -25.02
N ILE A 185 0.49 -2.48 -24.15
CA ILE A 185 0.81 -2.33 -22.73
C ILE A 185 2.27 -1.90 -22.56
N ILE A 186 3.19 -2.60 -23.24
CA ILE A 186 4.62 -2.28 -23.21
C ILE A 186 4.87 -0.85 -23.69
N ASP A 187 4.30 -0.47 -24.84
CA ASP A 187 4.46 0.86 -25.43
C ASP A 187 3.90 1.95 -24.48
N THR A 188 2.71 1.71 -23.91
CA THR A 188 2.07 2.62 -22.96
C THR A 188 2.95 2.88 -21.74
N VAL A 189 3.55 1.86 -21.17
CA VAL A 189 4.38 2.00 -19.97
C VAL A 189 5.74 2.58 -20.31
N VAL A 190 6.46 2.01 -21.30
CA VAL A 190 7.85 2.35 -21.58
C VAL A 190 7.98 3.77 -22.15
N ASN A 191 7.02 4.25 -22.92
CA ASN A 191 6.99 5.57 -23.50
C ASN A 191 6.14 6.58 -22.71
N HIS A 192 5.69 6.22 -21.51
CA HIS A 192 4.86 7.10 -20.69
C HIS A 192 5.67 8.32 -20.21
N LYS A 193 5.13 9.53 -20.41
CA LYS A 193 5.80 10.80 -20.03
C LYS A 193 6.14 10.90 -18.55
N GLU A 194 5.38 10.22 -17.68
CA GLU A 194 5.59 10.19 -16.24
C GLU A 194 6.41 8.98 -15.77
N LEU A 195 6.96 8.17 -16.68
CA LEU A 195 7.92 7.12 -16.32
C LEU A 195 9.26 7.76 -15.98
N LYS A 196 9.39 8.18 -14.75
CA LYS A 196 10.55 8.88 -14.16
C LYS A 196 11.01 8.14 -12.92
N ASN A 197 12.15 8.56 -12.35
CA ASN A 197 12.58 8.08 -11.05
C ASN A 197 11.44 8.24 -10.03
N GLY A 198 11.15 7.15 -9.30
CA GLY A 198 10.08 7.12 -8.29
C GLY A 198 8.66 6.97 -8.84
N ALA A 199 8.48 6.77 -10.16
CA ALA A 199 7.16 6.48 -10.73
C ALA A 199 6.53 5.22 -10.08
N ILE A 200 5.22 5.26 -9.86
CA ILE A 200 4.42 4.10 -9.45
C ILE A 200 3.63 3.66 -10.68
N ILE A 201 3.80 2.40 -11.05
CA ILE A 201 3.19 1.79 -12.23
C ILE A 201 2.05 0.89 -11.77
N LEU A 202 0.87 1.09 -12.36
CA LEU A 202 -0.31 0.26 -12.17
C LEU A 202 -0.38 -0.82 -13.24
N CYS A 203 -0.49 -2.06 -12.81
CA CYS A 203 -0.91 -3.23 -13.59
C CYS A 203 -2.01 -3.96 -12.81
N HIS A 204 -2.62 -4.97 -13.44
CA HIS A 204 -3.63 -5.81 -12.81
C HIS A 204 -3.25 -7.28 -12.90
N ASN A 205 -3.54 -8.03 -11.83
CA ASN A 205 -3.51 -9.47 -11.81
C ASN A 205 -4.87 -9.99 -12.32
N GLY A 206 -4.86 -10.97 -13.20
CA GLY A 206 -6.06 -11.48 -13.86
C GLY A 206 -6.53 -10.62 -15.06
N ALA A 207 -5.71 -9.69 -15.54
CA ALA A 207 -5.94 -9.03 -16.82
C ALA A 207 -5.72 -10.04 -17.97
N LYS A 208 -6.38 -9.79 -19.10
CA LYS A 208 -6.34 -10.71 -20.23
C LYS A 208 -4.96 -10.82 -20.90
N TYR A 209 -4.14 -9.78 -20.82
CA TYR A 209 -2.80 -9.70 -21.42
C TYR A 209 -1.76 -9.25 -20.42
#